data_dfd9585bb34c334983abe165ce200fee
#
_entry.id   dfd9585bb34c334983abe165ce200fee
#
_cell.length_a   1.000
_cell.length_b   1.000
_cell.length_c   1.000
_cell.angle_alpha   90.00
_cell.angle_beta   90.00
_cell.angle_gamma   90.00
#
_symmetry.space_group_name_H-M   'P 1'
#
loop_
_entity.id
_entity.type
_entity.pdbx_description
1 polymer ?
#
loop_
_entity_poly.entity_id
_entity_poly.type
_entity_poly.pdbx_seq_one_letter_code
_entity_poly.pdbx_strand_id
1 'polypeptide(L)'
;MDEIKEINFNETGDIIDTLSGISLKDTPEERVRQRFIGILQTDYGYPKANIAREVPVQQGSKILLSTDEAEIRADIVVYANKKACLERDQGNILFVVECKKPTVTEGYTQLVSYIYNTSAIGGVWTNGEGMYVYKKRNGGEIGLDEILTLPRYRE
;
A
#
# COMPACT_ATOMS: atom_id res chain seq x y z
N MET A 1 -3.17 22.31 0.22
CA MET A 1 -3.64 22.00 1.47
C MET A 1 -4.05 20.58 1.69
N ASP A 2 -4.51 20.28 2.84
CA ASP A 2 -4.64 18.90 3.26
C ASP A 2 -6.04 18.33 3.21
N GLU A 3 -6.99 19.06 2.67
CA GLU A 3 -8.37 18.58 2.58
C GLU A 3 -8.49 17.27 1.86
N ILE A 4 -7.66 17.06 0.84
CA ILE A 4 -7.70 15.84 0.04
C ILE A 4 -7.17 14.64 0.81
N LYS A 5 -6.39 14.91 1.87
CA LYS A 5 -5.85 13.87 2.74
C LYS A 5 -6.72 13.63 3.95
N GLU A 6 -7.82 14.35 4.07
CA GLU A 6 -8.73 14.17 5.18
C GLU A 6 -9.51 12.88 5.04
N ILE A 7 -9.82 12.31 6.18
CA ILE A 7 -10.62 11.09 6.26
C ILE A 7 -12.09 11.46 6.26
N ASN A 8 -12.86 10.80 5.43
CA ASN A 8 -14.31 10.99 5.40
C ASN A 8 -14.99 9.98 6.31
N PHE A 9 -15.98 10.45 7.08
CA PHE A 9 -16.76 9.62 7.97
C PHE A 9 -18.22 9.68 7.57
N ASN A 10 -18.93 8.57 7.79
CA ASN A 10 -20.38 8.56 7.58
C ASN A 10 -21.10 9.00 8.87
N GLU A 11 -22.42 8.97 8.85
CA GLU A 11 -23.24 9.45 9.98
C GLU A 11 -23.03 8.61 11.25
N THR A 12 -22.65 7.35 11.12
CA THR A 12 -22.45 6.47 12.27
C THR A 12 -21.02 6.51 12.80
N GLY A 13 -20.15 7.33 12.19
CA GLY A 13 -18.76 7.48 12.63
C GLY A 13 -17.79 6.49 12.01
N ASP A 14 -18.25 5.68 11.05
CA ASP A 14 -17.35 4.79 10.31
C ASP A 14 -16.60 5.56 9.23
N ILE A 15 -15.43 5.07 8.89
CA ILE A 15 -14.63 5.64 7.80
C ILE A 15 -15.27 5.25 6.47
N ILE A 16 -15.32 6.19 5.55
CA ILE A 16 -15.72 5.91 4.16
C ILE A 16 -14.46 5.69 3.36
N ASP A 17 -14.32 4.50 2.79
CA ASP A 17 -13.14 4.17 1.97
C ASP A 17 -13.07 5.06 0.74
N THR A 18 -11.96 5.76 0.59
CA THR A 18 -11.71 6.66 -0.54
C THR A 18 -11.80 5.94 -1.89
N LEU A 19 -11.41 4.68 -1.93
CA LEU A 19 -11.35 3.92 -3.19
C LEU A 19 -12.71 3.35 -3.61
N SER A 20 -13.47 2.82 -2.67
CA SER A 20 -14.69 2.07 -2.98
C SER A 20 -15.97 2.73 -2.50
N GLY A 21 -15.87 3.65 -1.54
CA GLY A 21 -17.05 4.28 -0.93
C GLY A 21 -17.74 3.43 0.14
N ILE A 22 -17.21 2.25 0.45
CA ILE A 22 -17.81 1.40 1.48
C ILE A 22 -17.44 1.89 2.88
N SER A 23 -18.25 1.51 3.87
CA SER A 23 -17.97 1.83 5.27
C SER A 23 -16.92 0.89 5.83
N LEU A 24 -15.97 1.45 6.56
CA LEU A 24 -14.90 0.72 7.21
C LEU A 24 -14.86 1.09 8.68
N LYS A 25 -14.47 0.14 9.52
CA LYS A 25 -14.32 0.41 10.95
C LYS A 25 -13.22 1.45 11.16
N ASP A 26 -13.48 2.41 12.04
CA ASP A 26 -12.50 3.45 12.39
C ASP A 26 -11.45 2.86 13.33
N THR A 27 -10.25 2.64 12.79
CA THR A 27 -9.09 2.18 13.56
C THR A 27 -7.92 3.11 13.25
N PRO A 28 -6.94 3.19 14.16
CA PRO A 28 -5.74 4.00 13.89
C PRO A 28 -5.03 3.58 12.61
N GLU A 29 -4.95 2.31 12.33
CA GLU A 29 -4.30 1.79 11.13
C GLU A 29 -5.07 2.16 9.87
N GLU A 30 -6.42 2.06 9.90
CA GLU A 30 -7.22 2.45 8.75
C GLU A 30 -7.12 3.95 8.47
N ARG A 31 -6.99 4.77 9.52
CA ARG A 31 -6.76 6.20 9.35
C ARG A 31 -5.45 6.47 8.62
N VAL A 32 -4.39 5.76 8.98
CA VAL A 32 -3.09 5.88 8.29
C VAL A 32 -3.25 5.48 6.82
N ARG A 33 -3.93 4.36 6.57
CA ARG A 33 -4.15 3.87 5.21
C ARG A 33 -4.91 4.87 4.35
N GLN A 34 -6.01 5.42 4.87
CA GLN A 34 -6.82 6.37 4.11
C GLN A 34 -6.07 7.66 3.80
N ARG A 35 -5.30 8.16 4.77
CA ARG A 35 -4.47 9.35 4.53
C ARG A 35 -3.42 9.09 3.47
N PHE A 36 -2.80 7.93 3.50
CA PHE A 36 -1.76 7.62 2.52
C PHE A 36 -2.34 7.44 1.11
N ILE A 37 -3.54 6.88 0.99
CA ILE A 37 -4.24 6.83 -0.30
C ILE A 37 -4.43 8.25 -0.85
N GLY A 38 -4.80 9.19 0.02
CA GLY A 38 -4.90 10.59 -0.37
C GLY A 38 -3.56 11.17 -0.83
N ILE A 39 -2.49 10.85 -0.12
CA ILE A 39 -1.13 11.29 -0.50
C ILE A 39 -0.74 10.77 -1.88
N LEU A 40 -1.03 9.51 -2.15
CA LEU A 40 -0.72 8.91 -3.46
C LEU A 40 -1.43 9.65 -4.59
N GLN A 41 -2.67 10.05 -4.38
CA GLN A 41 -3.44 10.76 -5.39
C GLN A 41 -2.98 12.21 -5.56
N THR A 42 -2.79 12.92 -4.44
CA THR A 42 -2.54 14.37 -4.50
C THR A 42 -1.08 14.72 -4.67
N ASP A 43 -0.19 14.04 -3.97
CA ASP A 43 1.22 14.38 -3.98
C ASP A 43 1.96 13.67 -5.11
N TYR A 44 1.48 12.48 -5.49
CA TYR A 44 2.17 11.67 -6.51
C TYR A 44 1.36 11.48 -7.78
N GLY A 45 0.10 11.88 -7.80
CA GLY A 45 -0.72 11.89 -9.00
C GLY A 45 -1.26 10.55 -9.47
N TYR A 46 -1.20 9.52 -8.64
CA TYR A 46 -1.70 8.20 -9.05
C TYR A 46 -3.21 8.20 -9.12
N PRO A 47 -3.78 7.73 -10.26
CA PRO A 47 -5.24 7.63 -10.36
C PRO A 47 -5.80 6.65 -9.36
N LYS A 48 -6.95 6.96 -8.81
CA LYS A 48 -7.67 6.09 -7.89
C LYS A 48 -7.85 4.67 -8.47
N ALA A 49 -8.07 4.58 -9.78
CA ALA A 49 -8.27 3.29 -10.45
C ALA A 49 -7.04 2.39 -10.45
N ASN A 50 -5.85 2.93 -10.14
CA ASN A 50 -4.61 2.16 -10.09
C ASN A 50 -4.29 1.66 -8.67
N ILE A 51 -5.09 2.03 -7.69
CA ILE A 51 -4.80 1.78 -6.28
C ILE A 51 -5.81 0.77 -5.71
N ALA A 52 -5.29 -0.20 -4.98
CA ALA A 52 -6.14 -1.19 -4.28
C ALA A 52 -5.69 -1.32 -2.83
N ARG A 53 -6.60 -1.71 -1.96
CA ARG A 53 -6.31 -1.92 -0.55
C ARG A 53 -6.47 -3.39 -0.17
N GLU A 54 -5.71 -3.84 0.81
CA GLU A 54 -5.78 -5.19 1.37
C GLU A 54 -5.73 -6.28 0.30
N VAL A 55 -4.65 -6.27 -0.46
CA VAL A 55 -4.48 -7.22 -1.57
C VAL A 55 -3.69 -8.43 -1.08
N PRO A 56 -4.22 -9.65 -1.21
CA PRO A 56 -3.47 -10.86 -0.87
C PRO A 56 -2.22 -10.99 -1.74
N VAL A 57 -1.11 -11.39 -1.13
CA VAL A 57 0.14 -11.58 -1.84
C VAL A 57 0.27 -13.05 -2.22
N GLN A 58 0.60 -13.31 -3.47
CA GLN A 58 0.76 -14.67 -3.99
C GLN A 58 2.23 -15.00 -4.22
N GLN A 59 2.57 -16.25 -4.00
CA GLN A 59 3.85 -16.81 -4.38
C GLN A 59 3.54 -17.93 -5.38
N GLY A 60 3.77 -17.66 -6.66
CA GLY A 60 3.31 -18.52 -7.72
C GLY A 60 1.77 -18.54 -7.75
N SER A 61 1.17 -19.73 -7.67
CA SER A 61 -0.29 -19.88 -7.64
C SER A 61 -0.86 -19.94 -6.23
N LYS A 62 0.00 -19.82 -5.20
CA LYS A 62 -0.42 -19.93 -3.81
C LYS A 62 -0.48 -18.57 -3.16
N ILE A 63 -1.49 -18.36 -2.31
CA ILE A 63 -1.59 -17.17 -1.47
C ILE A 63 -0.66 -17.38 -0.27
N LEU A 64 0.14 -16.36 0.05
CA LEU A 64 1.02 -16.42 1.22
C LEU A 64 0.19 -16.38 2.49
N LEU A 65 0.54 -17.23 3.44
CA LEU A 65 -0.12 -17.33 4.74
C LEU A 65 0.87 -17.00 5.84
N SER A 66 0.36 -16.42 6.92
CA SER A 66 1.12 -16.20 8.13
C SER A 66 1.22 -17.52 8.91
N THR A 67 1.96 -17.51 10.04
CA THR A 67 2.15 -18.70 10.86
C THR A 67 0.84 -19.24 11.43
N ASP A 68 -0.19 -18.43 11.57
CA ASP A 68 -1.52 -18.84 12.01
C ASP A 68 -2.49 -19.05 10.84
N GLU A 69 -1.95 -19.21 9.62
CA GLU A 69 -2.67 -19.53 8.38
C GLU A 69 -3.63 -18.43 7.90
N ALA A 70 -3.49 -17.21 8.40
CA ALA A 70 -4.23 -16.07 7.86
C ALA A 70 -3.55 -15.57 6.58
N GLU A 71 -4.34 -15.10 5.60
CA GLU A 71 -3.79 -14.51 4.40
C GLU A 71 -2.92 -13.31 4.73
N ILE A 72 -1.74 -13.24 4.10
CA ILE A 72 -0.89 -12.06 4.19
C ILE A 72 -1.34 -11.10 3.10
N ARG A 73 -1.74 -9.89 3.50
CA ARG A 73 -2.25 -8.87 2.58
C ARG A 73 -1.39 -7.62 2.65
N ALA A 74 -1.06 -7.08 1.48
CA ALA A 74 -0.46 -5.76 1.42
C ALA A 74 -1.54 -4.72 1.70
N ASP A 75 -1.24 -3.74 2.53
CA ASP A 75 -2.21 -2.71 2.91
C ASP A 75 -2.69 -1.88 1.74
N ILE A 76 -1.75 -1.45 0.90
CA ILE A 76 -2.06 -0.71 -0.32
C ILE A 76 -1.14 -1.23 -1.42
N VAL A 77 -1.70 -1.39 -2.61
CA VAL A 77 -0.94 -1.78 -3.81
C VAL A 77 -1.22 -0.76 -4.89
N VAL A 78 -0.16 -0.27 -5.53
CA VAL A 78 -0.29 0.64 -6.67
C VAL A 78 0.12 -0.12 -7.93
N TYR A 79 -0.84 -0.23 -8.84
CA TYR A 79 -0.64 -0.94 -10.10
C TYR A 79 -0.22 0.01 -11.22
N ALA A 80 0.37 -0.55 -12.26
CA ALA A 80 0.85 0.23 -13.39
C ALA A 80 -0.29 0.92 -14.14
N ASN A 81 -1.48 0.31 -14.15
CA ASN A 81 -2.63 0.85 -14.88
C ASN A 81 -3.93 0.30 -14.28
N LYS A 82 -5.05 0.84 -14.77
CA LYS A 82 -6.39 0.47 -14.31
C LYS A 82 -6.69 -1.02 -14.53
N LYS A 83 -6.32 -1.54 -15.70
CA LYS A 83 -6.59 -2.93 -16.03
C LYS A 83 -5.89 -3.88 -15.07
N ALA A 84 -4.61 -3.62 -14.79
CA ALA A 84 -3.84 -4.42 -13.85
C ALA A 84 -4.47 -4.39 -12.46
N CYS A 85 -4.96 -3.22 -12.04
CA CYS A 85 -5.62 -3.08 -10.75
C CYS A 85 -6.92 -3.89 -10.70
N LEU A 86 -7.74 -3.80 -11.73
CA LEU A 86 -9.00 -4.54 -11.80
C LEU A 86 -8.78 -6.05 -11.77
N GLU A 87 -7.74 -6.51 -12.43
CA GLU A 87 -7.41 -7.94 -12.52
C GLU A 87 -6.54 -8.43 -11.37
N ARG A 88 -6.10 -7.52 -10.51
CA ARG A 88 -5.12 -7.84 -9.45
C ARG A 88 -3.89 -8.53 -10.03
N ASP A 89 -3.38 -7.97 -11.11
CA ASP A 89 -2.25 -8.53 -11.85
C ASP A 89 -0.93 -8.27 -11.11
N GLN A 90 -0.48 -9.26 -10.39
CA GLN A 90 0.71 -9.18 -9.56
C GLN A 90 1.99 -8.94 -10.37
N GLY A 91 1.95 -9.20 -11.66
CA GLY A 91 3.05 -8.91 -12.58
C GLY A 91 3.10 -7.45 -13.04
N ASN A 92 2.13 -6.63 -12.66
CA ASN A 92 2.06 -5.21 -13.03
C ASN A 92 1.84 -4.31 -11.81
N ILE A 93 2.44 -4.66 -10.70
CA ILE A 93 2.48 -3.83 -9.50
C ILE A 93 3.72 -2.93 -9.58
N LEU A 94 3.53 -1.64 -9.34
CA LEU A 94 4.65 -0.70 -9.27
C LEU A 94 5.28 -0.69 -7.89
N PHE A 95 4.48 -0.53 -6.85
CA PHE A 95 4.97 -0.59 -5.47
C PHE A 95 3.86 -0.95 -4.52
N VAL A 96 4.28 -1.34 -3.32
CA VAL A 96 3.36 -1.74 -2.24
C VAL A 96 3.59 -0.85 -1.02
N VAL A 97 2.58 -0.71 -0.19
CA VAL A 97 2.63 0.10 1.02
C VAL A 97 2.21 -0.74 2.21
N GLU A 98 3.00 -0.67 3.26
CA GLU A 98 2.68 -1.27 4.55
C GLU A 98 2.32 -0.14 5.52
N CYS A 99 1.11 -0.19 6.06
CA CYS A 99 0.61 0.82 6.99
C CYS A 99 0.51 0.21 8.39
N LYS A 100 1.00 0.96 9.37
CA LYS A 100 0.91 0.56 10.77
C LYS A 100 0.27 1.70 11.58
N LYS A 101 -0.31 1.35 12.72
CA LYS A 101 -0.80 2.38 13.63
C LYS A 101 0.38 3.19 14.20
N PRO A 102 0.15 4.42 14.67
CA PRO A 102 1.26 5.34 14.99
C PRO A 102 2.31 4.86 15.99
N THR A 103 1.97 3.93 16.87
CA THR A 103 2.90 3.45 17.89
C THR A 103 3.74 2.25 17.44
N VAL A 104 3.48 1.71 16.24
CA VAL A 104 4.16 0.49 15.76
C VAL A 104 5.34 0.88 14.88
N THR A 105 6.47 0.15 15.05
CA THR A 105 7.68 0.37 14.25
C THR A 105 8.09 -0.87 13.46
N GLU A 106 7.31 -1.94 13.52
CA GLU A 106 7.59 -3.20 12.85
C GLU A 106 6.94 -3.23 11.46
N GLY A 107 7.31 -4.21 10.64
CA GLY A 107 6.67 -4.44 9.34
C GLY A 107 7.61 -4.41 8.16
N TYR A 108 8.89 -4.10 8.38
CA TYR A 108 9.88 -4.06 7.30
C TYR A 108 10.01 -5.42 6.60
N THR A 109 10.06 -6.51 7.37
CA THR A 109 10.17 -7.86 6.80
C THR A 109 8.97 -8.20 5.92
N GLN A 110 7.77 -7.80 6.32
CA GLN A 110 6.57 -7.98 5.51
C GLN A 110 6.68 -7.21 4.20
N LEU A 111 7.13 -5.96 4.28
CA LEU A 111 7.30 -5.13 3.08
C LEU A 111 8.30 -5.76 2.10
N VAL A 112 9.43 -6.26 2.60
CA VAL A 112 10.43 -6.96 1.76
C VAL A 112 9.77 -8.15 1.07
N SER A 113 9.00 -8.94 1.82
CA SER A 113 8.32 -10.11 1.27
C SER A 113 7.34 -9.73 0.16
N TYR A 114 6.55 -8.68 0.35
CA TYR A 114 5.61 -8.22 -0.66
C TYR A 114 6.33 -7.78 -1.94
N ILE A 115 7.40 -7.03 -1.78
CA ILE A 115 8.16 -6.52 -2.93
C ILE A 115 8.77 -7.66 -3.73
N TYR A 116 9.36 -8.64 -3.05
CA TYR A 116 10.05 -9.73 -3.75
C TYR A 116 9.13 -10.82 -4.28
N ASN A 117 7.88 -10.86 -3.84
CA ASN A 117 6.89 -11.80 -4.39
C ASN A 117 6.01 -11.18 -5.48
N THR A 118 6.26 -9.93 -5.84
CA THR A 118 5.49 -9.22 -6.88
C THR A 118 6.45 -8.56 -7.85
N SER A 119 5.91 -7.86 -8.85
CA SER A 119 6.71 -7.05 -9.77
C SER A 119 7.09 -5.70 -9.18
N ALA A 120 6.76 -5.43 -7.94
CA ALA A 120 7.02 -4.13 -7.32
C ALA A 120 8.50 -3.77 -7.38
N ILE A 121 8.80 -2.53 -7.76
CA ILE A 121 10.17 -2.03 -7.80
C ILE A 121 10.58 -1.44 -6.45
N GLY A 122 9.62 -1.25 -5.56
CA GLY A 122 9.88 -0.72 -4.24
C GLY A 122 8.61 -0.66 -3.41
N GLY A 123 8.67 0.02 -2.30
CA GLY A 123 7.54 0.16 -1.41
C GLY A 123 7.70 1.24 -0.37
N VAL A 124 6.67 1.38 0.46
CA VAL A 124 6.64 2.36 1.54
C VAL A 124 6.21 1.67 2.82
N TRP A 125 6.88 2.04 3.90
CA TRP A 125 6.41 1.74 5.25
C TRP A 125 6.01 3.06 5.90
N THR A 126 4.82 3.13 6.46
CA THR A 126 4.36 4.33 7.17
C THR A 126 3.49 3.96 8.36
N ASN A 127 3.63 4.73 9.44
CA ASN A 127 2.72 4.63 10.60
C ASN A 127 1.95 5.93 10.83
N GLY A 128 1.98 6.83 9.85
CA GLY A 128 1.32 8.13 9.96
C GLY A 128 2.20 9.22 10.54
N GLU A 129 3.21 8.86 11.33
CA GLU A 129 4.17 9.80 11.90
C GLU A 129 5.51 9.76 11.18
N GLY A 130 5.90 8.58 10.72
CA GLY A 130 7.08 8.39 9.91
C GLY A 130 6.74 7.73 8.60
N MET A 131 7.52 8.03 7.57
CA MET A 131 7.35 7.42 6.27
C MET A 131 8.73 7.11 5.72
N TYR A 132 8.92 5.84 5.34
CA TYR A 132 10.18 5.37 4.78
C TYR A 132 9.91 4.78 3.41
N VAL A 133 10.63 5.26 2.40
CA VAL A 133 10.47 4.82 1.01
C VAL A 133 11.67 3.99 0.62
N TYR A 134 11.40 2.87 0.00
CA TYR A 134 12.44 1.91 -0.35
C TYR A 134 12.34 1.50 -1.80
N LYS A 135 13.47 1.16 -2.41
CA LYS A 135 13.48 0.50 -3.71
C LYS A 135 14.21 -0.82 -3.60
N LYS A 136 13.87 -1.74 -4.48
CA LYS A 136 14.52 -3.04 -4.57
C LYS A 136 15.99 -2.86 -4.90
N ARG A 137 16.87 -3.58 -4.19
CA ARG A 137 18.29 -3.52 -4.40
C ARG A 137 18.65 -4.18 -5.73
N ASN A 138 19.59 -3.58 -6.45
CA ASN A 138 20.06 -4.11 -7.73
C ASN A 138 21.13 -5.19 -7.52
N GLY A 139 21.43 -5.94 -8.58
CA GLY A 139 22.56 -6.86 -8.59
C GLY A 139 22.33 -8.21 -7.95
N GLY A 140 21.09 -8.60 -7.75
CA GLY A 140 20.77 -9.93 -7.22
C GLY A 140 20.80 -10.07 -5.71
N GLU A 141 21.23 -9.04 -4.99
CA GLU A 141 21.17 -9.04 -3.54
C GLU A 141 19.74 -8.81 -3.05
N ILE A 142 19.28 -9.62 -2.11
CA ILE A 142 17.96 -9.44 -1.50
C ILE A 142 18.04 -8.31 -0.48
N GLY A 143 17.15 -7.36 -0.58
CA GLY A 143 17.06 -6.25 0.35
C GLY A 143 16.55 -5.00 -0.33
N LEU A 144 16.35 -3.97 0.48
CA LEU A 144 15.82 -2.69 0.01
C LEU A 144 16.80 -1.59 0.35
N ASP A 145 16.89 -0.61 -0.54
CA ASP A 145 17.64 0.62 -0.29
C ASP A 145 16.64 1.72 0.00
N GLU A 146 16.90 2.50 1.03
CA GLU A 146 16.06 3.64 1.36
C GLU A 146 16.30 4.76 0.36
N ILE A 147 15.23 5.38 -0.12
CA ILE A 147 15.30 6.51 -1.05
C ILE A 147 14.43 7.66 -0.52
N LEU A 148 14.58 8.83 -1.11
CA LEU A 148 13.94 10.03 -0.58
C LEU A 148 12.43 10.10 -0.85
N THR A 149 11.99 9.62 -2.02
CA THR A 149 10.60 9.78 -2.40
C THR A 149 10.20 8.74 -3.44
N LEU A 150 8.90 8.46 -3.51
CA LEU A 150 8.32 7.62 -4.56
C LEU A 150 8.35 8.35 -5.90
N PRO A 151 8.40 7.61 -7.01
CA PRO A 151 8.22 8.23 -8.32
C PRO A 151 6.78 8.73 -8.48
N ARG A 152 6.63 9.84 -9.17
CA ARG A 152 5.30 10.37 -9.50
C ARG A 152 4.70 9.55 -10.63
N TYR A 153 3.37 9.54 -10.68
CA TYR A 153 2.66 8.85 -11.76
C TYR A 153 2.96 9.50 -13.11
N ARG A 154 3.16 8.67 -14.12
CA ARG A 154 3.34 9.11 -15.52
C ARG A 154 2.43 8.25 -16.39
N GLU A 155 1.68 8.93 -17.24
CA GLU A 155 0.83 8.26 -18.22
C GLU A 155 1.65 7.57 -19.31
#